data_9fe4e84f2962ce1f80742afbb0f3ec65
#
_entry.id   9fe4e84f2962ce1f80742afbb0f3ec65
#
_cell.length_a   1.000
_cell.length_b   1.000
_cell.length_c   1.000
_cell.angle_alpha   90.00
_cell.angle_beta   90.00
_cell.angle_gamma   90.00
#
_symmetry.space_group_name_H-M   'P 1'
#
loop_
_entity.id
_entity.type
_entity.pdbx_description
1 polymer ?
#
loop_
_entity_poly.entity_id
_entity_poly.type
_entity_poly.pdbx_seq_one_letter_code
_entity_poly.pdbx_strand_id
1 'polypeptide(L)'
;HEVDLGVKRINDYGIEVEFLPNAIKGMEFIKDHPECRAKDLLQAFEDDSIDMILCAIGGVDTYKLLPYLFENDELKNVAKQKVFLGFSDTTMNHFMLNKVGIKTFYGQAFLPDVCELSKEMLPYTKKYFEELIKTGRIEEIRPSDLWYKEREDFSKDALGQSMESFPNSGFELLRGNSTFKGKILGGCIESIYNIFVNDRFGDTVEMCGKYKLFPSLEEWKGKILLLETSETKSSPELYRKMLRALKNYGIFDVLSGVLIGKPQDEVYYDEYKEILLGEITNEELPILYNINVGHATPRCIIPFGVEAEVDAKKQVIRFKY
;
A
#
# COMPACT_ATOMS: atom_id res chain seq x y z
N HIS A 1 -4.61 20.24 13.82
CA HIS A 1 -4.08 19.58 15.03
C HIS A 1 -3.44 18.21 14.71
N GLU A 2 -4.03 17.41 13.83
CA GLU A 2 -3.45 16.11 13.39
C GLU A 2 -2.11 16.34 12.70
N VAL A 3 -2.08 17.21 11.71
CA VAL A 3 -0.84 17.57 10.99
C VAL A 3 0.23 18.08 11.94
N ASP A 4 -0.10 18.96 12.87
CA ASP A 4 0.84 19.49 13.87
C ASP A 4 1.42 18.36 14.74
N LEU A 5 0.56 17.40 15.14
CA LEU A 5 0.98 16.21 15.90
C LEU A 5 1.96 15.34 15.10
N GLY A 6 1.64 15.09 13.84
CA GLY A 6 2.48 14.28 12.94
C GLY A 6 3.84 14.95 12.69
N VAL A 7 3.85 16.23 12.37
CA VAL A 7 5.09 17.02 12.20
C VAL A 7 5.94 16.97 13.45
N LYS A 8 5.32 17.20 14.63
CA LYS A 8 6.05 17.10 15.91
C LYS A 8 6.70 15.73 16.10
N ARG A 9 5.95 14.65 15.83
CA ARG A 9 6.48 13.29 15.98
C ARG A 9 7.67 13.02 15.06
N ILE A 10 7.63 13.47 13.81
CA ILE A 10 8.76 13.31 12.88
C ILE A 10 9.96 14.16 13.34
N ASN A 11 9.71 15.40 13.78
CA ASN A 11 10.77 16.28 14.28
C ASN A 11 11.43 15.72 15.56
N ASP A 12 10.67 15.00 16.40
CA ASP A 12 11.22 14.34 17.61
C ASP A 12 12.26 13.23 17.25
N TYR A 13 12.27 12.73 15.99
CA TYR A 13 13.33 11.87 15.45
C TYR A 13 14.52 12.63 14.84
N GLY A 14 14.50 13.97 14.86
CA GLY A 14 15.52 14.81 14.23
C GLY A 14 15.40 14.91 12.70
N ILE A 15 14.22 14.60 12.16
CA ILE A 15 13.90 14.68 10.73
C ILE A 15 13.13 15.97 10.47
N GLU A 16 13.57 16.74 9.47
CA GLU A 16 12.86 17.91 9.00
C GLU A 16 11.70 17.51 8.05
N VAL A 17 10.54 18.14 8.22
CA VAL A 17 9.36 17.89 7.41
C VAL A 17 9.13 19.09 6.48
N GLU A 18 9.13 18.82 5.19
CA GLU A 18 8.74 19.77 4.16
C GLU A 18 7.43 19.35 3.50
N PHE A 19 6.49 20.28 3.38
CA PHE A 19 5.29 20.07 2.56
C PHE A 19 5.52 20.62 1.17
N LEU A 20 5.38 19.77 0.16
CA LEU A 20 5.45 20.22 -1.22
C LEU A 20 4.32 21.21 -1.53
N PRO A 21 4.49 22.12 -2.51
CA PRO A 21 3.64 23.30 -2.68
C PRO A 21 2.15 23.04 -2.80
N ASN A 22 1.76 21.85 -3.28
CA ASN A 22 0.35 21.51 -3.50
C ASN A 22 -0.21 20.51 -2.47
N ALA A 23 0.62 19.98 -1.56
CA ALA A 23 0.22 18.91 -0.63
C ALA A 23 -0.92 19.31 0.33
N ILE A 24 -1.06 20.60 0.67
CA ILE A 24 -2.02 21.12 1.63
C ILE A 24 -3.08 22.07 1.01
N LYS A 25 -3.21 22.08 -0.32
CA LYS A 25 -4.18 22.97 -1.00
C LYS A 25 -5.64 22.53 -0.92
N GLY A 26 -5.90 21.37 -0.32
CA GLY A 26 -7.25 20.82 -0.13
C GLY A 26 -7.72 19.94 -1.28
N MET A 27 -8.71 19.10 -0.97
CA MET A 27 -9.18 18.03 -1.85
C MET A 27 -9.74 18.51 -3.19
N GLU A 28 -10.50 19.61 -3.20
CA GLU A 28 -11.07 20.15 -4.45
C GLU A 28 -9.98 20.59 -5.41
N PHE A 29 -8.99 21.35 -4.92
CA PHE A 29 -7.85 21.77 -5.75
C PHE A 29 -7.09 20.56 -6.30
N ILE A 30 -6.73 19.62 -5.44
CA ILE A 30 -5.93 18.44 -5.82
C ILE A 30 -6.64 17.58 -6.88
N LYS A 31 -7.98 17.43 -6.76
CA LYS A 31 -8.81 16.68 -7.70
C LYS A 31 -8.83 17.33 -9.10
N ASP A 32 -8.91 18.65 -9.15
CA ASP A 32 -9.02 19.39 -10.40
C ASP A 32 -7.65 19.66 -11.05
N HIS A 33 -6.55 19.48 -10.30
CA HIS A 33 -5.17 19.80 -10.73
C HIS A 33 -4.22 18.59 -10.57
N PRO A 34 -4.42 17.47 -11.30
CA PRO A 34 -3.51 16.33 -11.25
C PRO A 34 -2.08 16.69 -11.69
N GLU A 35 -1.91 17.67 -12.59
CA GLU A 35 -0.61 18.21 -13.01
C GLU A 35 0.21 18.78 -11.84
N CYS A 36 -0.47 19.38 -10.86
CA CYS A 36 0.19 19.91 -9.67
C CYS A 36 0.75 18.81 -8.77
N ARG A 37 -0.01 17.70 -8.59
CA ARG A 37 0.47 16.53 -7.85
C ARG A 37 1.65 15.86 -8.54
N ALA A 38 1.58 15.73 -9.87
CA ALA A 38 2.67 15.19 -10.66
C ALA A 38 3.93 16.06 -10.55
N LYS A 39 3.78 17.38 -10.60
CA LYS A 39 4.89 18.33 -10.43
C LYS A 39 5.53 18.20 -9.04
N ASP A 40 4.74 18.09 -7.98
CA ASP A 40 5.26 17.87 -6.62
C ASP A 40 6.06 16.56 -6.55
N LEU A 41 5.56 15.48 -7.14
CA LEU A 41 6.27 14.20 -7.15
C LEU A 41 7.60 14.29 -7.91
N LEU A 42 7.62 14.94 -9.09
CA LEU A 42 8.84 15.15 -9.86
C LEU A 42 9.86 16.00 -9.07
N GLN A 43 9.41 17.11 -8.47
CA GLN A 43 10.24 17.96 -7.62
C GLN A 43 10.85 17.16 -6.46
N ALA A 44 10.06 16.33 -5.78
CA ALA A 44 10.54 15.50 -4.67
C ALA A 44 11.61 14.48 -5.10
N PHE A 45 11.54 13.97 -6.34
CA PHE A 45 12.59 13.10 -6.86
C PHE A 45 13.83 13.87 -7.34
N GLU A 46 13.65 15.06 -7.89
CA GLU A 46 14.74 15.90 -8.39
C GLU A 46 15.59 16.50 -7.28
N ASP A 47 14.97 16.93 -6.20
CA ASP A 47 15.63 17.61 -5.07
C ASP A 47 16.48 16.64 -4.24
N ASP A 48 17.81 16.82 -4.24
CA ASP A 48 18.75 15.97 -3.51
C ASP A 48 18.68 16.13 -1.99
N SER A 49 18.05 17.19 -1.49
CA SER A 49 17.86 17.39 -0.04
C SER A 49 16.73 16.52 0.55
N ILE A 50 15.87 15.94 -0.30
CA ILE A 50 14.76 15.09 0.12
C ILE A 50 15.20 13.62 0.11
N ASP A 51 15.27 12.99 1.28
CA ASP A 51 15.62 11.57 1.45
C ASP A 51 14.39 10.66 1.33
N MET A 52 13.23 11.13 1.79
CA MET A 52 12.01 10.35 1.89
C MET A 52 10.79 11.12 1.37
N ILE A 53 9.98 10.44 0.59
CA ILE A 53 8.66 10.91 0.14
C ILE A 53 7.61 10.11 0.92
N LEU A 54 6.95 10.77 1.87
CA LEU A 54 5.87 10.21 2.67
C LEU A 54 4.53 10.72 2.13
N CYS A 55 3.71 9.83 1.60
CA CYS A 55 2.38 10.20 1.12
C CYS A 55 1.51 10.71 2.27
N ALA A 56 0.81 11.83 2.07
CA ALA A 56 -0.07 12.39 3.09
C ALA A 56 -1.22 11.42 3.41
N ILE A 57 -1.85 10.91 2.36
CA ILE A 57 -2.98 9.96 2.39
C ILE A 57 -3.06 9.28 1.00
N GLY A 58 -3.95 8.29 0.85
CA GLY A 58 -4.24 7.68 -0.45
C GLY A 58 -4.91 8.65 -1.44
N GLY A 59 -6.13 8.36 -1.81
CA GLY A 59 -6.89 9.13 -2.79
C GLY A 59 -7.82 8.23 -3.59
N VAL A 60 -8.17 8.66 -4.81
CA VAL A 60 -9.11 7.91 -5.65
C VAL A 60 -8.81 8.01 -7.15
N ASP A 61 -7.89 8.89 -7.55
CA ASP A 61 -7.70 9.27 -8.94
C ASP A 61 -6.22 9.47 -9.31
N THR A 62 -5.34 8.79 -8.60
CA THR A 62 -3.88 8.88 -8.80
C THR A 62 -3.45 8.49 -10.22
N TYR A 63 -4.22 7.65 -10.94
CA TYR A 63 -3.97 7.31 -12.34
C TYR A 63 -3.92 8.55 -13.26
N LYS A 64 -4.59 9.65 -12.89
CA LYS A 64 -4.57 10.92 -13.66
C LYS A 64 -3.20 11.59 -13.73
N LEU A 65 -2.24 11.14 -12.93
CA LEU A 65 -0.86 11.61 -12.99
C LEU A 65 -0.09 11.05 -14.21
N LEU A 66 -0.58 9.95 -14.80
CA LEU A 66 0.12 9.24 -15.88
C LEU A 66 0.56 10.12 -17.05
N PRO A 67 -0.28 11.01 -17.63
CA PRO A 67 0.14 11.86 -18.73
C PRO A 67 1.32 12.77 -18.36
N TYR A 68 1.32 13.32 -17.16
CA TYR A 68 2.31 14.28 -16.69
C TYR A 68 3.63 13.63 -16.24
N LEU A 69 3.62 12.32 -16.03
CA LEU A 69 4.78 11.57 -15.57
C LEU A 69 5.45 10.74 -16.67
N PHE A 70 4.70 10.42 -17.75
CA PHE A 70 5.16 9.45 -18.74
C PHE A 70 5.08 9.91 -20.21
N GLU A 71 4.43 11.03 -20.53
CA GLU A 71 4.27 11.45 -21.93
C GLU A 71 5.61 11.74 -22.60
N ASN A 72 6.56 12.35 -21.87
CA ASN A 72 7.92 12.63 -22.35
C ASN A 72 8.98 12.03 -21.40
N ASP A 73 8.68 10.90 -20.76
CA ASP A 73 9.57 10.23 -19.79
C ASP A 73 9.92 11.10 -18.54
N GLU A 74 9.07 12.07 -18.15
CA GLU A 74 9.35 13.02 -17.07
C GLU A 74 9.81 12.32 -15.79
N LEU A 75 9.05 11.33 -15.32
CA LEU A 75 9.41 10.58 -14.11
C LEU A 75 10.73 9.81 -14.28
N LYS A 76 10.94 9.18 -15.42
CA LYS A 76 12.17 8.42 -15.71
C LYS A 76 13.41 9.30 -15.69
N ASN A 77 13.27 10.56 -16.14
CA ASN A 77 14.40 11.50 -16.23
C ASN A 77 14.88 11.98 -14.85
N VAL A 78 13.98 12.05 -13.85
CA VAL A 78 14.30 12.53 -12.49
C VAL A 78 14.36 11.40 -11.45
N ALA A 79 13.79 10.22 -11.76
CA ALA A 79 13.69 9.12 -10.81
C ALA A 79 15.07 8.64 -10.35
N LYS A 80 15.30 8.72 -9.06
CA LYS A 80 16.46 8.14 -8.36
C LYS A 80 15.97 7.44 -7.11
N GLN A 81 16.73 6.46 -6.61
CA GLN A 81 16.31 5.68 -5.46
C GLN A 81 16.17 6.58 -4.23
N LYS A 82 14.93 6.79 -3.80
CA LYS A 82 14.53 7.43 -2.54
C LYS A 82 13.55 6.54 -1.81
N VAL A 83 13.37 6.76 -0.53
CA VAL A 83 12.29 6.12 0.22
C VAL A 83 10.96 6.75 -0.23
N PHE A 84 10.09 5.96 -0.85
CA PHE A 84 8.71 6.34 -1.14
C PHE A 84 7.79 5.46 -0.31
N LEU A 85 6.99 6.05 0.57
CA LEU A 85 6.09 5.36 1.48
C LEU A 85 4.66 5.85 1.33
N GLY A 86 3.73 4.92 1.10
CA GLY A 86 2.30 5.18 0.98
C GLY A 86 1.51 3.89 0.86
N PHE A 87 0.17 3.97 0.89
CA PHE A 87 -0.75 2.86 0.64
C PHE A 87 -2.08 3.37 0.08
N SER A 88 -3.09 2.48 -0.07
CA SER A 88 -4.39 2.84 -0.66
C SER A 88 -4.25 3.19 -2.15
N ASP A 89 -4.82 4.29 -2.63
CA ASP A 89 -4.74 4.70 -4.04
C ASP A 89 -3.31 5.03 -4.50
N THR A 90 -2.35 5.24 -3.58
CA THR A 90 -0.93 5.32 -3.93
C THR A 90 -0.38 4.00 -4.50
N THR A 91 -1.17 2.92 -4.50
CA THR A 91 -0.91 1.70 -5.29
C THR A 91 -0.58 2.05 -6.75
N MET A 92 -1.24 3.06 -7.32
CA MET A 92 -0.93 3.56 -8.67
C MET A 92 0.48 4.14 -8.75
N ASN A 93 0.91 4.92 -7.74
CA ASN A 93 2.28 5.43 -7.68
C ASN A 93 3.31 4.30 -7.57
N HIS A 94 3.01 3.25 -6.79
CA HIS A 94 3.90 2.09 -6.68
C HIS A 94 4.08 1.39 -8.03
N PHE A 95 3.03 1.24 -8.83
CA PHE A 95 3.15 0.72 -10.19
C PHE A 95 3.94 1.68 -11.11
N MET A 96 3.70 3.00 -11.03
CA MET A 96 4.44 4.00 -11.78
C MET A 96 5.94 3.96 -11.47
N LEU A 97 6.29 3.89 -10.18
CA LEU A 97 7.66 3.84 -9.70
C LEU A 97 8.35 2.51 -10.03
N ASN A 98 7.62 1.39 -9.90
CA ASN A 98 8.12 0.08 -10.33
C ASN A 98 8.47 0.08 -11.83
N LYS A 99 7.68 0.76 -12.67
CA LYS A 99 7.90 0.88 -14.10
C LYS A 99 9.21 1.59 -14.46
N VAL A 100 9.67 2.50 -13.63
CA VAL A 100 10.97 3.19 -13.77
C VAL A 100 12.07 2.59 -12.89
N GLY A 101 11.84 1.43 -12.29
CA GLY A 101 12.85 0.66 -11.56
C GLY A 101 13.09 1.09 -10.11
N ILE A 102 12.24 1.94 -9.54
CA ILE A 102 12.34 2.41 -8.14
C ILE A 102 11.73 1.37 -7.20
N LYS A 103 12.48 1.01 -6.15
CA LYS A 103 11.96 0.23 -5.02
C LYS A 103 11.16 1.15 -4.10
N THR A 104 10.02 0.70 -3.64
CA THR A 104 9.10 1.50 -2.81
C THR A 104 8.70 0.75 -1.55
N PHE A 105 7.98 1.41 -0.64
CA PHE A 105 7.54 0.87 0.63
C PHE A 105 6.02 1.05 0.77
N TYR A 106 5.29 -0.06 0.95
CA TYR A 106 3.83 -0.06 1.04
C TYR A 106 3.37 -0.32 2.46
N GLY A 107 2.40 0.46 2.96
CA GLY A 107 1.71 0.11 4.20
C GLY A 107 1.37 1.26 5.13
N GLN A 108 2.12 2.35 5.15
CA GLN A 108 1.87 3.49 6.04
C GLN A 108 1.79 4.79 5.25
N ALA A 109 1.12 5.80 5.83
CA ALA A 109 1.05 7.16 5.32
C ALA A 109 1.05 8.19 6.47
N PHE A 110 1.19 9.47 6.14
CA PHE A 110 1.34 10.51 7.14
C PHE A 110 0.10 10.66 8.04
N LEU A 111 -1.09 10.89 7.44
CA LEU A 111 -2.31 11.15 8.21
C LEU A 111 -2.79 9.92 9.00
N PRO A 112 -2.96 8.72 8.42
CA PRO A 112 -3.56 7.61 9.14
C PRO A 112 -2.62 6.96 10.18
N ASP A 113 -1.30 7.15 10.05
CA ASP A 113 -0.31 6.44 10.87
C ASP A 113 0.52 7.36 11.75
N VAL A 114 1.18 8.37 11.14
CA VAL A 114 2.04 9.28 11.89
C VAL A 114 1.21 10.29 12.70
N CYS A 115 0.06 10.72 12.14
CA CYS A 115 -0.86 11.65 12.80
C CYS A 115 -1.91 10.96 13.67
N GLU A 116 -1.84 9.63 13.89
CA GLU A 116 -2.79 8.91 14.77
C GLU A 116 -2.95 9.62 16.11
N LEU A 117 -4.22 9.87 16.52
CA LEU A 117 -4.55 10.74 17.66
C LEU A 117 -4.25 10.15 19.03
N SER A 118 -3.90 8.88 19.15
CA SER A 118 -3.43 8.28 20.41
C SER A 118 -2.22 9.03 20.95
N LYS A 119 -1.94 8.89 22.24
CA LYS A 119 -0.81 9.57 22.90
C LYS A 119 0.51 9.38 22.15
N GLU A 120 0.75 8.19 21.59
CA GLU A 120 1.87 7.85 20.73
C GLU A 120 1.37 7.12 19.50
N MET A 121 2.21 6.99 18.46
CA MET A 121 1.94 6.07 17.36
C MET A 121 1.71 4.65 17.91
N LEU A 122 0.82 3.89 17.27
CA LEU A 122 0.58 2.50 17.66
C LEU A 122 1.88 1.70 17.65
N PRO A 123 2.19 0.89 18.67
CA PRO A 123 3.52 0.28 18.85
C PRO A 123 4.04 -0.49 17.63
N TYR A 124 3.17 -1.27 16.99
CA TYR A 124 3.53 -2.05 15.81
C TYR A 124 3.83 -1.15 14.59
N THR A 125 2.99 -0.14 14.33
CA THR A 125 3.19 0.86 13.29
C THR A 125 4.48 1.65 13.53
N LYS A 126 4.69 2.11 14.77
CA LYS A 126 5.88 2.86 15.20
C LYS A 126 7.17 2.06 14.97
N LYS A 127 7.17 0.77 15.33
CA LYS A 127 8.33 -0.13 15.14
C LYS A 127 8.82 -0.11 13.69
N TYR A 128 7.95 -0.31 12.72
CA TYR A 128 8.35 -0.38 11.32
C TYR A 128 8.65 1.00 10.73
N PHE A 129 7.95 2.05 11.18
CA PHE A 129 8.29 3.42 10.81
C PHE A 129 9.71 3.78 11.27
N GLU A 130 10.02 3.51 12.54
CA GLU A 130 11.36 3.74 13.10
C GLU A 130 12.45 2.93 12.39
N GLU A 131 12.18 1.66 12.08
CA GLU A 131 13.13 0.83 11.34
C GLU A 131 13.43 1.45 9.97
N LEU A 132 12.38 1.85 9.23
CA LEU A 132 12.55 2.47 7.91
C LEU A 132 13.32 3.78 7.96
N ILE A 133 12.97 4.73 8.85
CA ILE A 133 13.65 6.03 8.91
C ILE A 133 15.10 5.93 9.42
N LYS A 134 15.44 4.89 10.21
CA LYS A 134 16.78 4.68 10.73
C LYS A 134 17.71 3.95 9.76
N THR A 135 17.16 3.05 8.94
CA THR A 135 17.96 2.12 8.13
C THR A 135 17.74 2.25 6.63
N GLY A 136 16.65 2.91 6.20
CA GLY A 136 16.19 2.91 4.83
C GLY A 136 15.68 1.54 4.34
N ARG A 137 15.43 0.60 5.24
CA ARG A 137 15.09 -0.79 4.95
C ARG A 137 14.12 -1.35 5.97
N ILE A 138 13.47 -2.46 5.62
CA ILE A 138 12.74 -3.35 6.52
C ILE A 138 13.37 -4.73 6.37
N GLU A 139 13.89 -5.30 7.43
CA GLU A 139 14.58 -6.61 7.38
C GLU A 139 13.60 -7.78 7.44
N GLU A 140 12.63 -7.71 8.34
CA GLU A 140 11.57 -8.72 8.43
C GLU A 140 10.27 -8.14 8.99
N ILE A 141 9.15 -8.73 8.62
CA ILE A 141 7.86 -8.46 9.26
C ILE A 141 7.32 -9.73 9.91
N ARG A 142 6.65 -9.51 11.06
CA ARG A 142 5.91 -10.52 11.83
C ARG A 142 4.51 -10.00 12.10
N PRO A 143 3.52 -10.86 12.41
CA PRO A 143 2.20 -10.38 12.78
C PRO A 143 2.26 -9.49 14.03
N SER A 144 1.32 -8.57 14.11
CA SER A 144 1.02 -7.85 15.36
C SER A 144 0.30 -8.79 16.32
N ASP A 145 0.52 -8.64 17.62
CA ASP A 145 -0.25 -9.36 18.65
C ASP A 145 -1.69 -8.85 18.77
N LEU A 146 -1.90 -7.59 18.39
CA LEU A 146 -3.19 -6.91 18.46
C LEU A 146 -3.59 -6.34 17.11
N TRP A 147 -4.89 -6.24 16.88
CA TRP A 147 -5.46 -5.34 15.88
C TRP A 147 -6.37 -4.32 16.59
N TYR A 148 -6.62 -3.18 15.94
CA TYR A 148 -7.40 -2.08 16.49
C TYR A 148 -8.57 -1.77 15.58
N LYS A 149 -9.74 -1.53 16.21
CA LYS A 149 -10.89 -1.01 15.50
C LYS A 149 -10.58 0.40 15.01
N GLU A 150 -10.91 0.66 13.74
CA GLU A 150 -10.64 1.95 13.12
C GLU A 150 -11.32 3.09 13.89
N ARG A 151 -10.62 4.21 14.00
CA ARG A 151 -11.12 5.41 14.69
C ARG A 151 -12.24 6.07 13.87
N GLU A 152 -13.30 6.46 14.53
CA GLU A 152 -14.42 7.18 13.94
C GLU A 152 -14.40 8.67 14.30
N ASP A 153 -13.83 9.02 15.47
CA ASP A 153 -13.71 10.40 15.95
C ASP A 153 -12.31 10.95 15.71
N PHE A 154 -12.23 11.97 14.85
CA PHE A 154 -11.01 12.72 14.52
C PHE A 154 -11.05 14.15 15.08
N SER A 155 -11.95 14.45 16.01
CA SER A 155 -12.03 15.73 16.66
C SER A 155 -10.84 16.00 17.60
N LYS A 156 -10.71 17.24 18.08
CA LYS A 156 -9.70 17.58 19.08
C LYS A 156 -9.90 16.83 20.41
N ASP A 157 -11.14 16.43 20.71
CA ASP A 157 -11.46 15.70 21.95
C ASP A 157 -10.95 14.26 21.91
N ALA A 158 -10.67 13.71 20.73
CA ALA A 158 -10.05 12.40 20.55
C ALA A 158 -8.53 12.40 20.78
N LEU A 159 -7.89 13.56 20.91
CA LEU A 159 -6.45 13.65 21.19
C LEU A 159 -6.06 12.92 22.48
N GLY A 160 -5.12 12.00 22.38
CA GLY A 160 -4.63 11.18 23.48
C GLY A 160 -5.51 10.00 23.85
N GLN A 161 -6.65 9.82 23.19
CA GLN A 161 -7.53 8.66 23.40
C GLN A 161 -6.99 7.44 22.65
N SER A 162 -6.90 6.31 23.37
CA SER A 162 -6.49 5.03 22.77
C SER A 162 -7.59 4.45 21.89
N MET A 163 -7.19 3.74 20.84
CA MET A 163 -8.11 2.94 20.03
C MET A 163 -8.50 1.65 20.77
N GLU A 164 -9.69 1.13 20.51
CA GLU A 164 -10.11 -0.17 20.97
C GLU A 164 -9.29 -1.28 20.29
N SER A 165 -8.79 -2.24 21.08
CA SER A 165 -7.89 -3.28 20.58
C SER A 165 -8.38 -4.68 20.87
N PHE A 166 -8.01 -5.62 20.00
CA PHE A 166 -8.41 -7.02 20.06
C PHE A 166 -7.20 -7.91 19.77
N PRO A 167 -7.18 -9.17 20.29
CA PRO A 167 -6.15 -10.14 19.94
C PRO A 167 -6.13 -10.43 18.44
N ASN A 168 -4.92 -10.55 17.86
CA ASN A 168 -4.73 -10.93 16.46
C ASN A 168 -4.24 -12.37 16.35
N SER A 169 -4.80 -13.15 15.42
CA SER A 169 -4.48 -14.58 15.24
C SER A 169 -3.13 -14.84 14.56
N GLY A 170 -2.47 -13.80 14.01
CA GLY A 170 -1.26 -13.96 13.20
C GLY A 170 -1.55 -14.28 11.75
N PHE A 171 -0.51 -14.64 10.99
CA PHE A 171 -0.64 -15.01 9.58
C PHE A 171 -1.34 -16.36 9.42
N GLU A 172 -2.25 -16.46 8.46
CA GLU A 172 -2.99 -17.69 8.14
C GLU A 172 -2.62 -18.21 6.76
N LEU A 173 -2.01 -19.39 6.68
CA LEU A 173 -1.78 -20.07 5.41
C LEU A 173 -3.09 -20.73 4.97
N LEU A 174 -3.77 -20.16 3.98
CA LEU A 174 -5.02 -20.72 3.47
C LEU A 174 -4.78 -21.92 2.57
N ARG A 175 -3.68 -21.91 1.79
CA ARG A 175 -3.34 -22.97 0.84
C ARG A 175 -1.88 -22.91 0.40
N GLY A 176 -1.38 -24.00 -0.19
CA GLY A 176 -0.07 -24.10 -0.81
C GLY A 176 1.07 -24.34 0.17
N ASN A 177 2.29 -24.20 -0.31
CA ASN A 177 3.49 -24.39 0.50
C ASN A 177 3.62 -23.31 1.59
N SER A 178 4.03 -23.74 2.79
CA SER A 178 4.26 -22.81 3.91
C SER A 178 5.48 -21.89 3.70
N THR A 179 6.33 -22.19 2.72
CA THR A 179 7.49 -21.38 2.35
C THR A 179 7.46 -21.08 0.86
N PHE A 180 7.60 -19.82 0.51
CA PHE A 180 7.71 -19.37 -0.88
C PHE A 180 8.49 -18.04 -0.93
N LYS A 181 8.90 -17.64 -2.12
CA LYS A 181 9.71 -16.43 -2.31
C LYS A 181 9.41 -15.73 -3.62
N GLY A 182 9.76 -14.47 -3.69
CA GLY A 182 9.62 -13.62 -4.87
C GLY A 182 9.63 -12.15 -4.50
N LYS A 183 9.75 -11.28 -5.51
CA LYS A 183 9.59 -9.83 -5.29
C LYS A 183 8.13 -9.51 -5.12
N ILE A 184 7.80 -8.72 -4.08
CA ILE A 184 6.42 -8.31 -3.81
C ILE A 184 6.08 -7.08 -4.64
N LEU A 185 4.85 -7.06 -5.17
CA LEU A 185 4.21 -5.90 -5.79
C LEU A 185 2.68 -6.07 -5.62
N GLY A 186 1.93 -4.97 -5.67
CA GLY A 186 0.48 -5.00 -5.51
C GLY A 186 -0.05 -3.80 -4.73
N GLY A 187 -0.99 -4.03 -3.80
CA GLY A 187 -1.58 -3.01 -2.94
C GLY A 187 -3.09 -3.11 -2.79
N CYS A 188 -3.78 -1.98 -2.77
CA CYS A 188 -5.23 -1.88 -2.63
C CYS A 188 -5.96 -2.50 -3.82
N ILE A 189 -6.77 -3.53 -3.58
CA ILE A 189 -7.44 -4.28 -4.64
C ILE A 189 -8.46 -3.41 -5.38
N GLU A 190 -9.12 -2.46 -4.72
CA GLU A 190 -10.04 -1.53 -5.34
C GLU A 190 -9.33 -0.62 -6.35
N SER A 191 -8.15 -0.11 -6.00
CA SER A 191 -7.33 0.68 -6.93
C SER A 191 -6.86 -0.16 -8.10
N ILE A 192 -6.41 -1.40 -7.87
CA ILE A 192 -6.02 -2.32 -8.94
C ILE A 192 -7.20 -2.65 -9.84
N TYR A 193 -8.38 -2.92 -9.27
CA TYR A 193 -9.59 -3.23 -10.04
C TYR A 193 -9.97 -2.09 -11.00
N ASN A 194 -9.84 -0.84 -10.56
CA ASN A 194 -10.12 0.33 -11.40
C ASN A 194 -9.24 0.40 -12.67
N ILE A 195 -8.08 -0.27 -12.71
CA ILE A 195 -7.26 -0.37 -13.94
C ILE A 195 -7.97 -1.17 -15.03
N PHE A 196 -8.86 -2.09 -14.65
CA PHE A 196 -9.56 -3.01 -15.56
C PHE A 196 -11.00 -2.60 -15.87
N VAL A 197 -11.55 -1.61 -15.14
CA VAL A 197 -12.96 -1.18 -15.29
C VAL A 197 -13.09 0.34 -15.23
N ASN A 198 -14.14 0.85 -15.83
CA ASN A 198 -14.49 2.29 -15.81
C ASN A 198 -15.65 2.58 -14.84
N ASP A 199 -15.82 1.77 -13.79
CA ASP A 199 -16.97 1.90 -12.87
C ASP A 199 -16.94 3.21 -12.09
N ARG A 200 -15.74 3.71 -11.75
CA ARG A 200 -15.55 4.95 -10.99
C ARG A 200 -15.32 6.18 -11.87
N PHE A 201 -14.49 6.02 -12.91
CA PHE A 201 -14.12 7.07 -13.85
C PHE A 201 -14.19 6.51 -15.27
N GLY A 202 -14.68 7.32 -16.23
CA GLY A 202 -14.95 6.85 -17.58
C GLY A 202 -13.72 6.60 -18.47
N ASP A 203 -12.52 6.98 -18.01
CA ASP A 203 -11.28 6.99 -18.79
C ASP A 203 -10.11 6.17 -18.18
N THR A 204 -10.35 5.53 -17.03
CA THR A 204 -9.26 4.85 -16.28
C THR A 204 -8.63 3.72 -17.09
N VAL A 205 -9.45 2.88 -17.72
CA VAL A 205 -8.96 1.73 -18.51
C VAL A 205 -8.11 2.20 -19.69
N GLU A 206 -8.58 3.22 -20.42
CA GLU A 206 -7.85 3.78 -21.56
C GLU A 206 -6.52 4.40 -21.12
N MET A 207 -6.57 5.23 -20.07
CA MET A 207 -5.39 5.91 -19.54
C MET A 207 -4.34 4.91 -19.04
N CYS A 208 -4.74 3.98 -18.18
CA CYS A 208 -3.83 2.96 -17.64
C CYS A 208 -3.29 2.04 -18.75
N GLY A 209 -4.12 1.72 -19.76
CA GLY A 209 -3.73 0.94 -20.92
C GLY A 209 -2.73 1.67 -21.83
N LYS A 210 -2.95 2.95 -22.13
CA LYS A 210 -2.03 3.80 -22.92
C LYS A 210 -0.62 3.78 -22.34
N TYR A 211 -0.50 3.96 -21.03
CA TYR A 211 0.81 4.01 -20.35
C TYR A 211 1.28 2.64 -19.84
N LYS A 212 0.52 1.55 -20.09
CA LYS A 212 0.84 0.19 -19.64
C LYS A 212 1.18 0.16 -18.14
N LEU A 213 0.28 0.72 -17.33
CA LEU A 213 0.51 0.89 -15.90
C LEU A 213 0.61 -0.45 -15.17
N PHE A 214 -0.32 -1.37 -15.45
CA PHE A 214 -0.29 -2.70 -14.84
C PHE A 214 0.75 -3.57 -15.54
N PRO A 215 1.67 -4.22 -14.80
CA PRO A 215 2.72 -5.03 -15.41
C PRO A 215 2.16 -6.21 -16.22
N SER A 216 2.86 -6.59 -17.30
CA SER A 216 2.55 -7.76 -18.12
C SER A 216 2.71 -9.06 -17.32
N LEU A 217 2.12 -10.16 -17.82
CA LEU A 217 2.27 -11.47 -17.18
C LEU A 217 3.73 -11.93 -17.08
N GLU A 218 4.57 -11.56 -18.05
CA GLU A 218 6.01 -11.86 -17.99
C GLU A 218 6.70 -11.08 -16.85
N GLU A 219 6.31 -9.82 -16.63
CA GLU A 219 6.82 -9.02 -15.52
C GLU A 219 6.28 -9.51 -14.17
N TRP A 220 5.09 -10.13 -14.12
CA TRP A 220 4.52 -10.75 -12.92
C TRP A 220 5.11 -12.12 -12.59
N LYS A 221 5.69 -12.79 -13.55
CA LYS A 221 6.18 -14.17 -13.39
C LYS A 221 7.13 -14.31 -12.20
N GLY A 222 6.77 -15.21 -11.29
CA GLY A 222 7.54 -15.47 -10.07
C GLY A 222 7.47 -14.39 -9.00
N LYS A 223 6.65 -13.34 -9.17
CA LYS A 223 6.41 -12.36 -8.11
C LYS A 223 5.39 -12.86 -7.11
N ILE A 224 5.35 -12.21 -5.97
CA ILE A 224 4.32 -12.31 -4.95
C ILE A 224 3.37 -11.13 -5.12
N LEU A 225 2.07 -11.41 -5.25
CA LEU A 225 1.04 -10.37 -5.31
C LEU A 225 0.58 -10.03 -3.89
N LEU A 226 0.70 -8.75 -3.50
CA LEU A 226 0.05 -8.23 -2.30
C LEU A 226 -1.32 -7.67 -2.68
N LEU A 227 -2.37 -8.08 -1.96
CA LEU A 227 -3.70 -7.47 -2.03
C LEU A 227 -4.17 -7.10 -0.63
N GLU A 228 -4.78 -5.93 -0.49
CA GLU A 228 -5.50 -5.51 0.71
C GLU A 228 -6.77 -4.76 0.32
N THR A 229 -7.77 -4.71 1.19
CA THR A 229 -9.06 -4.07 0.92
C THR A 229 -9.14 -2.70 1.58
N SER A 230 -9.79 -1.76 0.89
CA SER A 230 -9.93 -0.38 1.37
C SER A 230 -10.89 -0.25 2.56
N GLU A 231 -10.93 0.96 3.13
CA GLU A 231 -11.84 1.39 4.19
C GLU A 231 -13.32 1.29 3.81
N THR A 232 -13.62 1.13 2.52
CA THR A 232 -15.00 0.95 2.03
C THR A 232 -15.58 -0.39 2.41
N LYS A 233 -14.76 -1.35 2.91
CA LYS A 233 -15.19 -2.68 3.34
C LYS A 233 -16.06 -3.33 2.26
N SER A 234 -15.48 -3.47 1.06
CA SER A 234 -16.17 -3.95 -0.15
C SER A 234 -17.01 -5.20 0.09
N SER A 235 -18.25 -5.24 -0.42
CA SER A 235 -19.10 -6.42 -0.23
C SER A 235 -18.45 -7.69 -0.80
N PRO A 236 -18.82 -8.88 -0.31
CA PRO A 236 -18.34 -10.16 -0.84
C PRO A 236 -18.51 -10.29 -2.36
N GLU A 237 -19.62 -9.79 -2.91
CA GLU A 237 -19.85 -9.79 -4.37
C GLU A 237 -18.84 -8.88 -5.10
N LEU A 238 -18.56 -7.68 -4.56
CA LEU A 238 -17.60 -6.77 -5.17
C LEU A 238 -16.17 -7.34 -5.05
N TYR A 239 -15.81 -7.89 -3.91
CA TYR A 239 -14.52 -8.55 -3.71
C TYR A 239 -14.32 -9.70 -4.71
N ARG A 240 -15.35 -10.50 -4.94
CA ARG A 240 -15.36 -11.55 -5.96
C ARG A 240 -15.16 -11.00 -7.38
N LYS A 241 -15.82 -9.90 -7.74
CA LYS A 241 -15.63 -9.23 -9.04
C LYS A 241 -14.19 -8.75 -9.23
N MET A 242 -13.61 -8.16 -8.20
CA MET A 242 -12.22 -7.69 -8.23
C MET A 242 -11.23 -8.84 -8.45
N LEU A 243 -11.37 -9.93 -7.71
CA LEU A 243 -10.54 -11.13 -7.93
C LEU A 243 -10.73 -11.74 -9.31
N ARG A 244 -11.96 -11.76 -9.84
CA ARG A 244 -12.24 -12.24 -11.21
C ARG A 244 -11.58 -11.38 -12.28
N ALA A 245 -11.48 -10.08 -12.10
CA ALA A 245 -10.74 -9.22 -13.03
C ALA A 245 -9.26 -9.62 -13.08
N LEU A 246 -8.63 -9.85 -11.95
CA LEU A 246 -7.26 -10.35 -11.86
C LEU A 246 -7.10 -11.76 -12.42
N LYS A 247 -8.05 -12.66 -12.14
CA LYS A 247 -8.08 -14.01 -12.71
C LYS A 247 -8.19 -13.99 -14.24
N ASN A 248 -9.08 -13.17 -14.77
CA ASN A 248 -9.27 -13.03 -16.22
C ASN A 248 -8.03 -12.44 -16.91
N TYR A 249 -7.26 -11.62 -16.20
CA TYR A 249 -5.94 -11.18 -16.68
C TYR A 249 -4.92 -12.33 -16.73
N GLY A 250 -5.12 -13.41 -15.97
CA GLY A 250 -4.25 -14.59 -15.92
C GLY A 250 -3.12 -14.48 -14.88
N ILE A 251 -3.18 -13.52 -13.96
CA ILE A 251 -2.07 -13.25 -13.04
C ILE A 251 -1.78 -14.44 -12.12
N PHE A 252 -2.80 -15.13 -11.62
CA PHE A 252 -2.64 -16.22 -10.66
C PHE A 252 -1.92 -17.47 -11.20
N ASP A 253 -1.75 -17.55 -12.52
CA ASP A 253 -1.05 -18.67 -13.17
C ASP A 253 0.48 -18.47 -13.22
N VAL A 254 0.95 -17.24 -12.99
CA VAL A 254 2.37 -16.88 -13.12
C VAL A 254 3.03 -16.48 -11.80
N LEU A 255 2.26 -16.26 -10.73
CA LEU A 255 2.76 -15.85 -9.42
C LEU A 255 3.46 -16.99 -8.66
N SER A 256 4.35 -16.62 -7.74
CA SER A 256 4.95 -17.53 -6.75
C SER A 256 4.18 -17.59 -5.43
N GLY A 257 3.27 -16.64 -5.17
CA GLY A 257 2.43 -16.59 -3.99
C GLY A 257 1.57 -15.35 -3.94
N VAL A 258 0.62 -15.34 -3.00
CA VAL A 258 -0.28 -14.22 -2.73
C VAL A 258 -0.25 -13.89 -1.24
N LEU A 259 -0.09 -12.61 -0.93
CA LEU A 259 -0.19 -12.05 0.41
C LEU A 259 -1.47 -11.24 0.50
N ILE A 260 -2.29 -11.51 1.51
CA ILE A 260 -3.57 -10.82 1.71
C ILE A 260 -3.53 -10.03 3.01
N GLY A 261 -3.72 -8.73 2.91
CA GLY A 261 -3.88 -7.85 4.05
C GLY A 261 -5.09 -8.23 4.90
N LYS A 262 -4.99 -8.02 6.21
CA LYS A 262 -6.12 -8.16 7.12
C LYS A 262 -7.26 -7.24 6.66
N PRO A 263 -8.52 -7.70 6.55
CA PRO A 263 -9.64 -6.80 6.32
C PRO A 263 -9.80 -5.82 7.48
N GLN A 264 -10.10 -4.57 7.17
CA GLN A 264 -10.34 -3.55 8.20
C GLN A 264 -11.49 -3.99 9.12
N ASP A 265 -11.27 -3.87 10.43
CA ASP A 265 -12.21 -4.28 11.50
C ASP A 265 -12.70 -5.73 11.40
N GLU A 266 -11.96 -6.59 10.70
CA GLU A 266 -12.35 -8.00 10.41
C GLU A 266 -13.70 -8.16 9.70
N VAL A 267 -14.17 -7.10 9.01
CA VAL A 267 -15.42 -7.17 8.24
C VAL A 267 -15.23 -8.12 7.06
N TYR A 268 -16.14 -9.07 6.91
CA TYR A 268 -16.12 -10.15 5.91
C TYR A 268 -14.87 -11.06 5.98
N TYR A 269 -14.27 -11.20 7.16
CA TYR A 269 -13.00 -11.91 7.34
C TYR A 269 -13.03 -13.35 6.80
N ASP A 270 -14.08 -14.12 7.12
CA ASP A 270 -14.21 -15.49 6.67
C ASP A 270 -14.77 -15.58 5.24
N GLU A 271 -15.69 -14.72 4.86
CA GLU A 271 -16.26 -14.66 3.51
C GLU A 271 -15.16 -14.36 2.47
N TYR A 272 -14.22 -13.49 2.78
CA TYR A 272 -13.11 -13.20 1.87
C TYR A 272 -12.17 -14.41 1.72
N LYS A 273 -11.93 -15.19 2.77
CA LYS A 273 -11.16 -16.45 2.67
C LYS A 273 -11.83 -17.45 1.73
N GLU A 274 -13.14 -17.64 1.87
CA GLU A 274 -13.91 -18.52 1.00
C GLU A 274 -13.85 -18.07 -0.47
N ILE A 275 -13.97 -16.76 -0.70
CA ILE A 275 -13.92 -16.19 -2.05
C ILE A 275 -12.53 -16.36 -2.67
N LEU A 276 -11.46 -16.11 -1.90
CA LEU A 276 -10.08 -16.31 -2.36
C LEU A 276 -9.87 -17.77 -2.80
N LEU A 277 -10.25 -18.74 -1.97
CA LEU A 277 -10.10 -20.15 -2.26
C LEU A 277 -10.97 -20.60 -3.45
N GLY A 278 -12.13 -19.98 -3.65
CA GLY A 278 -13.02 -20.31 -4.77
C GLY A 278 -12.62 -19.68 -6.11
N GLU A 279 -12.08 -18.46 -6.10
CA GLU A 279 -11.74 -17.74 -7.33
C GLU A 279 -10.30 -18.03 -7.80
N ILE A 280 -9.35 -18.23 -6.90
CA ILE A 280 -7.99 -18.61 -7.24
C ILE A 280 -7.94 -20.14 -7.37
N THR A 281 -8.00 -20.65 -8.59
CA THR A 281 -8.15 -22.09 -8.86
C THR A 281 -6.83 -22.86 -8.93
N ASN A 282 -5.68 -22.17 -8.97
CA ASN A 282 -4.37 -22.81 -8.89
C ASN A 282 -4.11 -23.32 -7.47
N GLU A 283 -4.29 -24.61 -7.23
CA GLU A 283 -4.19 -25.21 -5.89
C GLU A 283 -2.76 -25.20 -5.32
N GLU A 284 -1.76 -25.11 -6.18
CA GLU A 284 -0.36 -25.04 -5.77
C GLU A 284 0.09 -23.63 -5.36
N LEU A 285 -0.67 -22.58 -5.74
CA LEU A 285 -0.31 -21.20 -5.44
C LEU A 285 -0.51 -20.92 -3.94
N PRO A 286 0.56 -20.59 -3.18
CA PRO A 286 0.44 -20.27 -1.77
C PRO A 286 -0.36 -18.97 -1.55
N ILE A 287 -1.28 -18.99 -0.58
CA ILE A 287 -2.06 -17.84 -0.16
C ILE A 287 -1.87 -17.64 1.34
N LEU A 288 -1.18 -16.57 1.72
CA LEU A 288 -0.99 -16.17 3.11
C LEU A 288 -1.90 -14.98 3.43
N TYR A 289 -2.79 -15.17 4.40
CA TYR A 289 -3.84 -14.24 4.81
C TYR A 289 -3.52 -13.56 6.13
N ASN A 290 -4.25 -12.50 6.46
CA ASN A 290 -4.22 -11.79 7.74
C ASN A 290 -2.91 -11.03 8.00
N ILE A 291 -2.34 -10.41 6.97
CA ILE A 291 -1.14 -9.59 7.11
C ILE A 291 -1.54 -8.20 7.62
N ASN A 292 -0.87 -7.69 8.64
CA ASN A 292 -1.11 -6.36 9.18
C ASN A 292 -0.58 -5.26 8.23
N VAL A 293 -1.23 -5.05 7.10
CA VAL A 293 -0.87 -4.08 6.06
C VAL A 293 -2.12 -3.53 5.39
N GLY A 294 -2.05 -2.34 4.83
CA GLY A 294 -3.16 -1.67 4.16
C GLY A 294 -4.09 -0.95 5.13
N HIS A 295 -5.41 -1.04 4.94
CA HIS A 295 -6.38 -0.26 5.72
C HIS A 295 -6.66 -0.82 7.13
N ALA A 296 -6.32 -2.08 7.41
CA ALA A 296 -6.42 -2.59 8.79
C ALA A 296 -5.32 -2.00 9.69
N THR A 297 -5.67 -1.70 10.91
CA THR A 297 -4.81 -1.09 11.92
C THR A 297 -4.38 -2.15 12.96
N PRO A 298 -3.08 -2.28 13.34
CA PRO A 298 -1.93 -1.46 12.95
C PRO A 298 -1.26 -1.98 11.66
N ARG A 299 -0.34 -1.18 11.09
CA ARG A 299 0.28 -1.46 9.79
C ARG A 299 1.78 -1.69 9.88
N CYS A 300 2.27 -2.76 9.22
CA CYS A 300 3.69 -2.88 8.89
C CYS A 300 4.01 -2.11 7.59
N ILE A 301 5.26 -2.19 7.19
CA ILE A 301 5.74 -1.63 5.91
C ILE A 301 6.32 -2.78 5.10
N ILE A 302 5.84 -2.95 3.87
CA ILE A 302 6.29 -3.99 2.93
C ILE A 302 7.13 -3.36 1.82
N PRO A 303 8.43 -3.73 1.69
CA PRO A 303 9.25 -3.31 0.57
C PRO A 303 8.78 -3.94 -0.75
N PHE A 304 8.56 -3.11 -1.78
CA PHE A 304 8.29 -3.53 -3.15
C PHE A 304 9.57 -3.53 -3.99
N GLY A 305 9.67 -4.50 -4.90
CA GLY A 305 10.84 -4.66 -5.76
C GLY A 305 12.04 -5.32 -5.08
N VAL A 306 11.91 -5.75 -3.83
CA VAL A 306 12.90 -6.48 -3.04
C VAL A 306 12.50 -7.95 -2.96
N GLU A 307 13.47 -8.87 -2.97
CA GLU A 307 13.19 -10.30 -2.79
C GLU A 307 12.68 -10.56 -1.38
N ALA A 308 11.53 -11.23 -1.27
CA ALA A 308 10.94 -11.64 -0.01
C ALA A 308 10.96 -13.16 0.13
N GLU A 309 11.28 -13.65 1.33
CA GLU A 309 11.17 -15.04 1.74
C GLU A 309 10.09 -15.17 2.80
N VAL A 310 9.01 -15.85 2.47
CA VAL A 310 7.86 -16.09 3.35
C VAL A 310 8.01 -17.43 4.04
N ASP A 311 7.82 -17.47 5.36
CA ASP A 311 7.72 -18.72 6.16
C ASP A 311 6.48 -18.61 7.07
N ALA A 312 5.37 -19.14 6.60
CA ALA A 312 4.10 -19.09 7.32
C ALA A 312 4.13 -19.84 8.66
N LYS A 313 4.90 -20.93 8.77
CA LYS A 313 5.05 -21.67 10.04
C LYS A 313 5.81 -20.88 11.09
N LYS A 314 6.82 -20.12 10.67
CA LYS A 314 7.61 -19.25 11.57
C LYS A 314 7.00 -17.87 11.74
N GLN A 315 5.87 -17.60 11.10
CA GLN A 315 5.18 -16.32 11.16
C GLN A 315 6.11 -15.14 10.80
N VAL A 316 6.81 -15.25 9.66
CA VAL A 316 7.78 -14.25 9.24
C VAL A 316 7.87 -14.11 7.73
N ILE A 317 8.05 -12.87 7.28
CA ILE A 317 8.44 -12.52 5.91
C ILE A 317 9.76 -11.75 6.01
N ARG A 318 10.84 -12.24 5.38
CA ARG A 318 12.17 -11.62 5.37
C ARG A 318 12.49 -11.02 4.03
N PHE A 319 13.24 -9.93 4.01
CA PHE A 319 13.62 -9.22 2.80
C PHE A 319 15.13 -9.29 2.58
N LYS A 320 15.53 -9.49 1.29
CA LYS A 320 16.92 -9.52 0.86
C LYS A 320 17.16 -8.40 -0.16
N TYR A 321 17.94 -7.41 0.22
CA TYR A 321 18.25 -6.22 -0.59
C TYR A 321 19.40 -6.43 -1.56
#